data_f3bfcaa34306ad4df735a69e8b97a533
#
_entry.id   f3bfcaa34306ad4df735a69e8b97a533
#
_cell.length_a   1.000
_cell.length_b   1.000
_cell.length_c   1.000
_cell.angle_alpha   90.00
_cell.angle_beta   90.00
_cell.angle_gamma   90.00
#
_symmetry.space_group_name_H-M   'P 1'
#
loop_
_entity.id
_entity.type
_entity.pdbx_description
1 polymer ?
#
loop_
_entity_poly.entity_id
_entity_poly.type
_entity_poly.pdbx_seq_one_letter_code
_entity_poly.pdbx_strand_id
1 'polypeptide(L)'
;MVGRFDNIHPELTCNHALQILATPIEQLESQSDLYTAASHLINCPGSRTELALMAVLRHTSEEQAVRIAKRKSVEVLARLGCSSAISAIGHCLWSDDIYLVENSVWALQQLNCDDPILIAQLLTLLADEKQNQRVLIQCLTGLKVVCALDVINALQESEVPGVRGAAIASIVQLTNDESNIFKIVEQLTLPNQMDRQCAVQDLIDIGASGFLASIASAPISPAFRMRAFRKMLGHKDSALLDASTLSLIDSIL
;
A
#
# COMPACT_ATOMS: atom_id res chain seq x y z
N MET A 1 4.67 -14.26 6.21
CA MET A 1 4.17 -14.45 7.60
C MET A 1 2.66 -14.22 7.57
N VAL A 2 1.86 -15.25 7.88
CA VAL A 2 0.38 -15.15 7.88
C VAL A 2 -0.02 -14.20 9.01
N GLY A 3 -0.79 -13.15 8.71
CA GLY A 3 -1.24 -12.17 9.69
C GLY A 3 -2.34 -12.74 10.59
N ARG A 4 -2.55 -12.12 11.78
CA ARG A 4 -3.54 -12.56 12.76
C ARG A 4 -4.97 -12.68 12.21
N PHE A 5 -5.31 -11.92 11.16
CA PHE A 5 -6.64 -11.87 10.55
C PHE A 5 -6.73 -12.63 9.21
N ASP A 6 -5.70 -13.37 8.83
CA ASP A 6 -5.68 -14.07 7.53
C ASP A 6 -6.50 -15.38 7.56
N ASN A 7 -6.84 -15.90 8.73
CA ASN A 7 -7.65 -17.12 8.88
C ASN A 7 -8.99 -16.79 9.58
N ILE A 8 -9.82 -16.02 8.90
CA ILE A 8 -11.14 -15.59 9.42
C ILE A 8 -12.16 -16.73 9.36
N HIS A 9 -11.97 -17.68 8.44
CA HIS A 9 -12.86 -18.82 8.25
C HIS A 9 -12.07 -20.15 8.39
N PRO A 10 -11.73 -20.57 9.62
CA PRO A 10 -10.91 -21.76 9.85
C PRO A 10 -11.55 -23.07 9.34
N GLU A 11 -12.88 -23.12 9.21
CA GLU A 11 -13.61 -24.27 8.66
C GLU A 11 -13.49 -24.38 7.13
N LEU A 12 -13.10 -23.29 6.43
CA LEU A 12 -12.97 -23.29 4.99
C LEU A 12 -11.67 -23.99 4.57
N THR A 13 -11.78 -25.08 3.81
CA THR A 13 -10.60 -25.76 3.26
C THR A 13 -10.11 -25.12 1.97
N CYS A 14 -8.82 -25.29 1.66
CA CYS A 14 -8.25 -24.81 0.39
C CYS A 14 -9.00 -25.34 -0.84
N ASN A 15 -9.36 -26.62 -0.85
CA ASN A 15 -10.09 -27.19 -1.98
C ASN A 15 -11.50 -26.58 -2.11
N HIS A 16 -12.19 -26.34 -1.01
CA HIS A 16 -13.51 -25.72 -1.06
C HIS A 16 -13.42 -24.25 -1.51
N ALA A 17 -12.42 -23.49 -1.03
CA ALA A 17 -12.19 -22.12 -1.51
C ALA A 17 -11.91 -22.08 -3.03
N LEU A 18 -11.08 -23.00 -3.54
CA LEU A 18 -10.84 -23.12 -4.99
C LEU A 18 -12.11 -23.49 -5.77
N GLN A 19 -12.96 -24.35 -5.21
CA GLN A 19 -14.24 -24.71 -5.81
C GLN A 19 -15.20 -23.51 -5.86
N ILE A 20 -15.30 -22.72 -4.80
CA ILE A 20 -16.10 -21.48 -4.77
C ILE A 20 -15.67 -20.54 -5.90
N LEU A 21 -14.36 -20.27 -6.06
CA LEU A 21 -13.87 -19.38 -7.11
C LEU A 21 -14.11 -19.93 -8.54
N ALA A 22 -14.28 -21.24 -8.70
CA ALA A 22 -14.59 -21.88 -9.97
C ALA A 22 -16.11 -21.97 -10.25
N THR A 23 -16.95 -21.69 -9.24
CA THR A 23 -18.42 -21.79 -9.35
C THR A 23 -18.98 -20.51 -10.00
N PRO A 24 -19.88 -20.62 -11.01
CA PRO A 24 -20.59 -19.46 -11.53
C PRO A 24 -21.29 -18.68 -10.45
N ILE A 25 -21.26 -17.34 -10.53
CA ILE A 25 -21.76 -16.45 -9.45
C ILE A 25 -23.24 -16.70 -9.13
N GLU A 26 -24.04 -17.07 -10.13
CA GLU A 26 -25.47 -17.34 -10.01
C GLU A 26 -25.75 -18.65 -9.23
N GLN A 27 -24.74 -19.48 -9.05
CA GLN A 27 -24.85 -20.77 -8.34
C GLN A 27 -24.26 -20.72 -6.93
N LEU A 28 -23.71 -19.57 -6.53
CA LEU A 28 -23.19 -19.38 -5.18
C LEU A 28 -24.34 -19.16 -4.19
N GLU A 29 -24.23 -19.72 -2.99
CA GLU A 29 -25.20 -19.49 -1.90
C GLU A 29 -25.21 -18.01 -1.49
N SER A 30 -24.03 -17.39 -1.50
CA SER A 30 -23.86 -15.96 -1.28
C SER A 30 -22.79 -15.39 -2.21
N GLN A 31 -23.04 -14.23 -2.80
CA GLN A 31 -22.05 -13.55 -3.62
C GLN A 31 -20.79 -13.14 -2.81
N SER A 32 -20.91 -12.97 -1.48
CA SER A 32 -19.77 -12.70 -0.59
C SER A 32 -18.79 -13.86 -0.50
N ASP A 33 -19.20 -15.07 -0.91
CA ASP A 33 -18.36 -16.27 -0.88
C ASP A 33 -17.11 -16.11 -1.77
N LEU A 34 -17.21 -15.37 -2.89
CA LEU A 34 -16.06 -15.07 -3.74
C LEU A 34 -14.95 -14.32 -2.97
N TYR A 35 -15.32 -13.30 -2.19
CA TYR A 35 -14.36 -12.55 -1.37
C TYR A 35 -13.77 -13.44 -0.28
N THR A 36 -14.62 -14.21 0.40
CA THR A 36 -14.23 -15.11 1.49
C THR A 36 -13.24 -16.16 0.97
N ALA A 37 -13.55 -16.79 -0.17
CA ALA A 37 -12.68 -17.78 -0.80
C ALA A 37 -11.34 -17.17 -1.24
N ALA A 38 -11.35 -16.03 -1.94
CA ALA A 38 -10.15 -15.33 -2.34
C ALA A 38 -9.27 -14.94 -1.13
N SER A 39 -9.90 -14.46 -0.06
CA SER A 39 -9.21 -14.11 1.20
C SER A 39 -8.57 -15.31 1.87
N HIS A 40 -9.28 -16.43 1.95
CA HIS A 40 -8.79 -17.66 2.57
C HIS A 40 -7.58 -18.26 1.86
N LEU A 41 -7.49 -18.09 0.54
CA LEU A 41 -6.41 -18.66 -0.28
C LEU A 41 -5.02 -18.10 0.05
N ILE A 42 -4.89 -17.05 0.86
CA ILE A 42 -3.61 -16.64 1.42
C ILE A 42 -2.95 -17.74 2.27
N ASN A 43 -3.76 -18.63 2.85
CA ASN A 43 -3.30 -19.77 3.66
C ASN A 43 -2.95 -21.01 2.81
N CYS A 44 -3.17 -20.93 1.50
CA CYS A 44 -3.09 -22.05 0.58
C CYS A 44 -2.13 -21.76 -0.59
N PRO A 45 -0.83 -21.47 -0.34
CA PRO A 45 0.10 -21.11 -1.40
C PRO A 45 0.29 -22.25 -2.40
N GLY A 46 0.50 -21.90 -3.66
CA GLY A 46 0.81 -22.83 -4.74
C GLY A 46 0.12 -22.52 -6.07
N SER A 47 0.53 -23.19 -7.13
CA SER A 47 0.12 -22.88 -8.50
C SER A 47 -1.39 -22.94 -8.75
N ARG A 48 -2.11 -23.83 -8.06
CA ARG A 48 -3.58 -23.90 -8.17
C ARG A 48 -4.25 -22.62 -7.64
N THR A 49 -3.75 -22.10 -6.53
CA THR A 49 -4.21 -20.84 -5.93
C THR A 49 -3.91 -19.66 -6.86
N GLU A 50 -2.69 -19.58 -7.38
CA GLU A 50 -2.30 -18.53 -8.33
C GLU A 50 -3.21 -18.51 -9.56
N LEU A 51 -3.42 -19.68 -10.18
CA LEU A 51 -4.28 -19.79 -11.35
C LEU A 51 -5.73 -19.42 -11.06
N ALA A 52 -6.28 -19.85 -9.92
CA ALA A 52 -7.65 -19.53 -9.53
C ALA A 52 -7.83 -18.02 -9.28
N LEU A 53 -6.91 -17.37 -8.56
CA LEU A 53 -6.96 -15.94 -8.29
C LEU A 53 -6.76 -15.12 -9.59
N MET A 54 -5.85 -15.52 -10.48
CA MET A 54 -5.71 -14.89 -11.78
C MET A 54 -6.95 -15.06 -12.67
N ALA A 55 -7.69 -16.17 -12.55
CA ALA A 55 -8.96 -16.37 -13.24
C ALA A 55 -10.02 -15.36 -12.76
N VAL A 56 -10.08 -15.08 -11.44
CA VAL A 56 -10.95 -14.03 -10.89
C VAL A 56 -10.63 -12.67 -11.51
N LEU A 57 -9.34 -12.32 -11.69
CA LEU A 57 -8.97 -11.02 -12.30
C LEU A 57 -9.48 -10.87 -13.74
N ARG A 58 -9.58 -11.99 -14.49
CA ARG A 58 -10.06 -12.01 -15.88
C ARG A 58 -11.58 -12.03 -16.02
N HIS A 59 -12.31 -12.14 -14.91
CA HIS A 59 -13.77 -12.20 -14.94
C HIS A 59 -14.34 -10.87 -15.49
N THR A 60 -15.32 -10.95 -16.41
CA THR A 60 -15.86 -9.78 -17.12
C THR A 60 -17.07 -9.15 -16.43
N SER A 61 -17.66 -9.80 -15.42
CA SER A 61 -18.80 -9.25 -14.70
C SER A 61 -18.43 -7.98 -13.91
N GLU A 62 -19.33 -7.01 -13.97
CA GLU A 62 -19.26 -5.74 -13.26
C GLU A 62 -19.98 -5.77 -11.90
N GLU A 63 -20.48 -6.94 -11.50
CA GLU A 63 -21.13 -7.10 -10.22
C GLU A 63 -20.20 -6.74 -9.05
N GLN A 64 -20.77 -6.10 -8.04
CA GLN A 64 -20.01 -5.61 -6.87
C GLN A 64 -19.23 -6.73 -6.18
N ALA A 65 -19.78 -7.93 -6.09
CA ALA A 65 -19.10 -9.09 -5.48
C ALA A 65 -17.85 -9.48 -6.26
N VAL A 66 -17.90 -9.46 -7.60
CA VAL A 66 -16.75 -9.75 -8.47
C VAL A 66 -15.70 -8.66 -8.35
N ARG A 67 -16.09 -7.38 -8.34
CA ARG A 67 -15.17 -6.26 -8.12
C ARG A 67 -14.40 -6.40 -6.80
N ILE A 68 -15.12 -6.71 -5.71
CA ILE A 68 -14.51 -6.93 -4.38
C ILE A 68 -13.59 -8.15 -4.39
N ALA A 69 -14.00 -9.25 -5.03
CA ALA A 69 -13.17 -10.45 -5.16
C ALA A 69 -11.89 -10.19 -5.99
N LYS A 70 -11.97 -9.40 -7.08
CA LYS A 70 -10.78 -8.98 -7.86
C LYS A 70 -9.79 -8.20 -6.98
N ARG A 71 -10.27 -7.18 -6.24
CA ARG A 71 -9.43 -6.40 -5.32
C ARG A 71 -8.71 -7.31 -4.31
N LYS A 72 -9.44 -8.27 -3.73
CA LYS A 72 -8.85 -9.23 -2.78
C LYS A 72 -7.90 -10.20 -3.46
N SER A 73 -8.18 -10.66 -4.66
CA SER A 73 -7.30 -11.53 -5.44
C SER A 73 -5.96 -10.86 -5.73
N VAL A 74 -5.96 -9.58 -6.13
CA VAL A 74 -4.75 -8.78 -6.31
C VAL A 74 -3.92 -8.73 -5.02
N GLU A 75 -4.56 -8.40 -3.88
CA GLU A 75 -3.90 -8.36 -2.58
C GLU A 75 -3.24 -9.70 -2.23
N VAL A 76 -3.99 -10.81 -2.37
CA VAL A 76 -3.49 -12.14 -2.00
C VAL A 76 -2.35 -12.57 -2.91
N LEU A 77 -2.45 -12.37 -4.23
CA LEU A 77 -1.37 -12.66 -5.17
C LEU A 77 -0.08 -11.91 -4.83
N ALA A 78 -0.19 -10.62 -4.50
CA ALA A 78 0.96 -9.80 -4.10
C ALA A 78 1.57 -10.30 -2.78
N ARG A 79 0.75 -10.59 -1.77
CA ARG A 79 1.21 -11.09 -0.47
C ARG A 79 1.84 -12.48 -0.53
N LEU A 80 1.42 -13.32 -1.47
CA LEU A 80 2.04 -14.61 -1.74
C LEU A 80 3.32 -14.51 -2.59
N GLY A 81 3.64 -13.32 -3.12
CA GLY A 81 4.82 -13.11 -3.95
C GLY A 81 4.70 -13.73 -5.34
N CYS A 82 3.49 -13.84 -5.90
CA CYS A 82 3.22 -14.49 -7.18
C CYS A 82 3.66 -13.59 -8.36
N SER A 83 4.94 -13.58 -8.70
CA SER A 83 5.47 -12.79 -9.83
C SER A 83 4.88 -13.20 -11.19
N SER A 84 4.43 -14.47 -11.34
CA SER A 84 3.68 -14.94 -12.52
C SER A 84 2.37 -14.17 -12.76
N ALA A 85 1.84 -13.49 -11.74
CA ALA A 85 0.60 -12.74 -11.81
C ALA A 85 0.80 -11.26 -12.25
N ILE A 86 2.03 -10.77 -12.41
CA ILE A 86 2.32 -9.36 -12.74
C ILE A 86 1.52 -8.90 -13.97
N SER A 87 1.52 -9.67 -15.06
CA SER A 87 0.75 -9.33 -16.26
C SER A 87 -0.76 -9.26 -16.01
N ALA A 88 -1.32 -10.22 -15.26
CA ALA A 88 -2.75 -10.24 -14.93
C ALA A 88 -3.15 -9.07 -14.02
N ILE A 89 -2.32 -8.74 -13.04
CA ILE A 89 -2.48 -7.57 -12.15
C ILE A 89 -2.33 -6.28 -12.97
N GLY A 90 -1.35 -6.24 -13.87
CA GLY A 90 -1.12 -5.10 -14.76
C GLY A 90 -2.34 -4.75 -15.60
N HIS A 91 -3.08 -5.74 -16.11
CA HIS A 91 -4.34 -5.49 -16.84
C HIS A 91 -5.40 -4.76 -16.00
N CYS A 92 -5.37 -4.89 -14.67
CA CYS A 92 -6.29 -4.19 -13.79
C CYS A 92 -6.01 -2.67 -13.69
N LEU A 93 -4.87 -2.18 -14.16
CA LEU A 93 -4.57 -0.74 -14.23
C LEU A 93 -5.48 0.03 -15.20
N TRP A 94 -6.15 -0.67 -16.13
CA TRP A 94 -7.11 -0.07 -17.06
C TRP A 94 -8.57 -0.19 -16.63
N SER A 95 -8.80 -0.57 -15.35
CA SER A 95 -10.15 -0.71 -14.80
C SER A 95 -10.77 0.64 -14.46
N ASP A 96 -12.10 0.76 -14.62
CA ASP A 96 -12.89 1.89 -14.11
C ASP A 96 -13.06 1.84 -12.57
N ASP A 97 -12.70 0.72 -11.95
CA ASP A 97 -12.69 0.56 -10.50
C ASP A 97 -11.41 1.13 -9.91
N ILE A 98 -11.46 2.38 -9.42
CA ILE A 98 -10.31 3.09 -8.84
C ILE A 98 -9.65 2.33 -7.69
N TYR A 99 -10.41 1.57 -6.89
CA TYR A 99 -9.85 0.76 -5.81
C TYR A 99 -9.14 -0.50 -6.33
N LEU A 100 -9.58 -1.06 -7.47
CA LEU A 100 -8.86 -2.15 -8.11
C LEU A 100 -7.55 -1.63 -8.71
N VAL A 101 -7.56 -0.46 -9.34
CA VAL A 101 -6.34 0.22 -9.83
C VAL A 101 -5.37 0.45 -8.68
N GLU A 102 -5.84 1.05 -7.58
CA GLU A 102 -5.01 1.34 -6.39
C GLU A 102 -4.37 0.06 -5.81
N ASN A 103 -5.16 -1.01 -5.62
CA ASN A 103 -4.63 -2.29 -5.15
C ASN A 103 -3.61 -2.89 -6.13
N SER A 104 -3.83 -2.73 -7.44
CA SER A 104 -2.92 -3.22 -8.48
C SER A 104 -1.60 -2.46 -8.48
N VAL A 105 -1.64 -1.13 -8.33
CA VAL A 105 -0.46 -0.28 -8.16
C VAL A 105 0.38 -0.76 -6.97
N TRP A 106 -0.25 -0.94 -5.80
CA TRP A 106 0.41 -1.47 -4.62
C TRP A 106 1.00 -2.87 -4.86
N ALA A 107 0.24 -3.76 -5.51
CA ALA A 107 0.67 -5.13 -5.77
C ALA A 107 1.88 -5.20 -6.72
N LEU A 108 1.91 -4.37 -7.76
CA LEU A 108 3.05 -4.28 -8.68
C LEU A 108 4.32 -3.84 -7.97
N GLN A 109 4.22 -2.90 -7.01
CA GLN A 109 5.35 -2.53 -6.14
C GLN A 109 5.81 -3.71 -5.29
N GLN A 110 4.89 -4.43 -4.63
CA GLN A 110 5.24 -5.59 -3.78
C GLN A 110 5.92 -6.71 -4.57
N LEU A 111 5.56 -6.86 -5.84
CA LEU A 111 6.12 -7.87 -6.75
C LEU A 111 7.37 -7.39 -7.49
N ASN A 112 7.87 -6.18 -7.20
CA ASN A 112 9.01 -5.57 -7.86
C ASN A 112 8.87 -5.58 -9.40
N CYS A 113 7.73 -5.09 -9.90
CA CYS A 113 7.47 -5.04 -11.35
C CYS A 113 8.52 -4.19 -12.08
N ASP A 114 9.12 -4.77 -13.12
CA ASP A 114 10.09 -4.13 -14.01
C ASP A 114 9.62 -4.04 -15.47
N ASP A 115 8.34 -4.38 -15.74
CA ASP A 115 7.75 -4.32 -17.08
C ASP A 115 7.63 -2.85 -17.54
N PRO A 116 8.32 -2.45 -18.63
CA PRO A 116 8.34 -1.07 -19.08
C PRO A 116 6.97 -0.57 -19.57
N ILE A 117 6.08 -1.46 -20.04
CA ILE A 117 4.72 -1.10 -20.47
C ILE A 117 3.89 -0.74 -19.24
N LEU A 118 3.99 -1.54 -18.17
CA LEU A 118 3.27 -1.27 -16.93
C LEU A 118 3.82 -0.04 -16.22
N ILE A 119 5.13 0.19 -16.25
CA ILE A 119 5.75 1.42 -15.72
C ILE A 119 5.24 2.65 -16.49
N ALA A 120 5.17 2.59 -17.82
CA ALA A 120 4.63 3.68 -18.62
C ALA A 120 3.15 3.95 -18.29
N GLN A 121 2.36 2.89 -18.03
CA GLN A 121 0.98 3.04 -17.60
C GLN A 121 0.87 3.69 -16.20
N LEU A 122 1.74 3.31 -15.25
CA LEU A 122 1.79 3.93 -13.93
C LEU A 122 2.09 5.43 -14.01
N LEU A 123 3.01 5.83 -14.90
CA LEU A 123 3.30 7.25 -15.17
C LEU A 123 2.10 7.98 -15.77
N THR A 124 1.37 7.33 -16.68
CA THR A 124 0.14 7.89 -17.26
C THR A 124 -0.94 8.09 -16.19
N LEU A 125 -1.12 7.12 -15.30
CA LEU A 125 -2.08 7.22 -14.18
C LEU A 125 -1.67 8.30 -13.18
N LEU A 126 -0.37 8.52 -12.95
CA LEU A 126 0.12 9.57 -12.05
C LEU A 126 -0.28 10.97 -12.52
N ALA A 127 -0.42 11.17 -13.82
CA ALA A 127 -0.88 12.43 -14.40
C ALA A 127 -2.40 12.66 -14.27
N ASP A 128 -3.18 11.64 -13.91
CA ASP A 128 -4.63 11.73 -13.73
C ASP A 128 -4.98 12.00 -12.26
N GLU A 129 -5.46 13.22 -11.97
CA GLU A 129 -5.86 13.65 -10.62
C GLU A 129 -7.03 12.85 -10.02
N LYS A 130 -7.77 12.09 -10.85
CA LYS A 130 -8.85 11.21 -10.37
C LYS A 130 -8.30 9.95 -9.71
N GLN A 131 -7.04 9.60 -9.98
CA GLN A 131 -6.36 8.47 -9.39
C GLN A 131 -5.76 8.81 -8.02
N ASN A 132 -5.46 7.81 -7.24
CA ASN A 132 -4.73 8.00 -6.00
C ASN A 132 -3.24 8.28 -6.28
N GLN A 133 -2.92 9.56 -6.59
CA GLN A 133 -1.57 9.98 -6.91
C GLN A 133 -0.56 9.60 -5.82
N ARG A 134 -0.96 9.64 -4.53
CA ARG A 134 -0.09 9.25 -3.42
C ARG A 134 0.40 7.81 -3.55
N VAL A 135 -0.50 6.87 -3.82
CA VAL A 135 -0.15 5.44 -3.98
C VAL A 135 0.72 5.24 -5.22
N LEU A 136 0.46 5.96 -6.31
CA LEU A 136 1.27 5.93 -7.53
C LEU A 136 2.69 6.44 -7.28
N ILE A 137 2.85 7.56 -6.58
CA ILE A 137 4.14 8.11 -6.18
C ILE A 137 4.92 7.07 -5.36
N GLN A 138 4.30 6.51 -4.33
CA GLN A 138 4.92 5.50 -3.47
C GLN A 138 5.34 4.24 -4.25
N CYS A 139 4.51 3.80 -5.19
CA CYS A 139 4.83 2.67 -6.06
C CYS A 139 6.06 2.95 -6.94
N LEU A 140 6.04 4.05 -7.69
CA LEU A 140 7.14 4.44 -8.58
C LEU A 140 8.45 4.65 -7.82
N THR A 141 8.37 5.20 -6.62
CA THR A 141 9.52 5.36 -5.71
C THR A 141 10.07 4.01 -5.26
N GLY A 142 9.20 3.11 -4.80
CA GLY A 142 9.57 1.77 -4.37
C GLY A 142 10.19 0.93 -5.49
N LEU A 143 9.71 1.11 -6.72
CA LEU A 143 10.28 0.51 -7.93
C LEU A 143 11.53 1.23 -8.45
N LYS A 144 11.94 2.33 -7.82
CA LYS A 144 13.11 3.17 -8.20
C LYS A 144 13.03 3.70 -9.64
N VAL A 145 11.84 4.10 -10.06
CA VAL A 145 11.58 4.62 -11.41
C VAL A 145 12.08 6.06 -11.52
N VAL A 146 13.36 6.24 -11.86
CA VAL A 146 14.03 7.56 -11.92
C VAL A 146 13.39 8.50 -12.95
N CYS A 147 12.84 7.98 -14.04
CA CYS A 147 12.16 8.81 -15.05
C CYS A 147 10.84 9.43 -14.55
N ALA A 148 10.35 9.06 -13.36
CA ALA A 148 9.22 9.71 -12.71
C ALA A 148 9.57 11.02 -11.98
N LEU A 149 10.88 11.32 -11.80
CA LEU A 149 11.35 12.42 -10.97
C LEU A 149 10.77 13.78 -11.36
N ASP A 150 10.71 14.10 -12.65
CA ASP A 150 10.21 15.40 -13.10
C ASP A 150 8.72 15.60 -12.72
N VAL A 151 7.91 14.57 -12.92
CA VAL A 151 6.48 14.61 -12.56
C VAL A 151 6.31 14.65 -11.04
N ILE A 152 7.05 13.82 -10.29
CA ILE A 152 7.01 13.80 -8.83
C ILE A 152 7.48 15.14 -8.26
N ASN A 153 8.51 15.74 -8.83
CA ASN A 153 9.03 17.04 -8.39
C ASN A 153 7.96 18.14 -8.51
N ALA A 154 7.19 18.16 -9.59
CA ALA A 154 6.09 19.11 -9.75
C ALA A 154 4.99 18.91 -8.68
N LEU A 155 4.76 17.69 -8.21
CA LEU A 155 3.76 17.36 -7.19
C LEU A 155 4.16 17.78 -5.75
N GLN A 156 5.39 18.26 -5.52
CA GLN A 156 5.77 18.88 -4.24
C GLN A 156 5.00 20.17 -3.94
N GLU A 157 4.37 20.79 -4.95
CA GLU A 157 3.52 21.97 -4.79
C GLU A 157 2.01 21.63 -4.84
N SER A 158 1.65 20.36 -4.78
CA SER A 158 0.25 19.91 -4.78
C SER A 158 -0.55 20.51 -3.62
N GLU A 159 -1.77 20.97 -3.90
CA GLU A 159 -2.72 21.44 -2.88
C GLU A 159 -3.19 20.31 -1.96
N VAL A 160 -3.08 19.05 -2.38
CA VAL A 160 -3.43 17.86 -1.59
C VAL A 160 -2.26 17.50 -0.67
N PRO A 161 -2.36 17.68 0.67
CA PRO A 161 -1.23 17.48 1.58
C PRO A 161 -0.61 16.08 1.48
N GLY A 162 -1.43 15.04 1.36
CA GLY A 162 -0.96 13.67 1.24
C GLY A 162 -0.16 13.40 -0.05
N VAL A 163 -0.50 14.06 -1.16
CA VAL A 163 0.26 14.00 -2.42
C VAL A 163 1.58 14.75 -2.30
N ARG A 164 1.52 15.99 -1.78
CA ARG A 164 2.70 16.83 -1.55
C ARG A 164 3.73 16.15 -0.65
N GLY A 165 3.29 15.58 0.48
CA GLY A 165 4.17 14.87 1.41
C GLY A 165 4.83 13.65 0.76
N ALA A 166 4.06 12.83 0.05
CA ALA A 166 4.59 11.67 -0.67
C ALA A 166 5.60 12.07 -1.76
N ALA A 167 5.35 13.17 -2.49
CA ALA A 167 6.28 13.66 -3.51
C ALA A 167 7.61 14.10 -2.89
N ILE A 168 7.59 14.86 -1.79
CA ILE A 168 8.81 15.27 -1.07
C ILE A 168 9.56 14.04 -0.55
N ALA A 169 8.87 13.10 0.10
CA ALA A 169 9.48 11.87 0.59
C ALA A 169 10.12 11.05 -0.53
N SER A 170 9.48 11.00 -1.70
CA SER A 170 10.02 10.36 -2.90
C SER A 170 11.32 10.99 -3.38
N ILE A 171 11.36 12.32 -3.47
CA ILE A 171 12.58 13.04 -3.87
C ILE A 171 13.72 12.71 -2.91
N VAL A 172 13.47 12.74 -1.59
CA VAL A 172 14.48 12.35 -0.60
C VAL A 172 14.99 10.93 -0.85
N GLN A 173 14.07 9.97 -1.06
CA GLN A 173 14.46 8.56 -1.25
C GLN A 173 15.23 8.31 -2.55
N LEU A 174 14.92 9.03 -3.62
CA LEU A 174 15.51 8.82 -4.94
C LEU A 174 16.79 9.64 -5.16
N THR A 175 16.91 10.80 -4.49
CA THR A 175 18.01 11.77 -4.78
C THR A 175 18.84 12.14 -3.54
N ASN A 176 18.38 11.81 -2.33
CA ASN A 176 18.90 12.29 -1.04
C ASN A 176 18.78 13.82 -0.87
N ASP A 177 17.89 14.48 -1.59
CA ASP A 177 17.62 15.92 -1.40
C ASP A 177 16.60 16.13 -0.28
N GLU A 178 17.09 16.57 0.88
CA GLU A 178 16.31 16.81 2.09
C GLU A 178 15.76 18.23 2.22
N SER A 179 15.99 19.11 1.24
CA SER A 179 15.72 20.56 1.33
C SER A 179 14.27 20.90 1.68
N ASN A 180 13.30 20.05 1.30
CA ASN A 180 11.87 20.28 1.51
C ASN A 180 11.23 19.46 2.65
N ILE A 181 12.00 18.69 3.44
CA ILE A 181 11.44 17.85 4.53
C ILE A 181 10.61 18.69 5.51
N PHE A 182 10.99 19.94 5.78
CA PHE A 182 10.26 20.82 6.67
C PHE A 182 8.79 21.00 6.27
N LYS A 183 8.46 20.96 4.97
CA LYS A 183 7.08 21.02 4.47
C LYS A 183 6.25 19.78 4.90
N ILE A 184 6.88 18.61 5.09
CA ILE A 184 6.20 17.43 5.66
C ILE A 184 5.97 17.64 7.16
N VAL A 185 6.95 18.21 7.87
CA VAL A 185 6.83 18.49 9.32
C VAL A 185 5.70 19.48 9.60
N GLU A 186 5.53 20.53 8.78
CA GLU A 186 4.41 21.46 8.87
C GLU A 186 3.05 20.77 8.76
N GLN A 187 2.94 19.69 7.97
CA GLN A 187 1.69 18.94 7.81
C GLN A 187 1.28 18.16 9.09
N LEU A 188 2.18 17.98 10.05
CA LEU A 188 1.85 17.33 11.33
C LEU A 188 0.83 18.12 12.16
N THR A 189 0.63 19.39 11.87
CA THR A 189 -0.29 20.31 12.58
C THR A 189 -1.58 20.60 11.81
N LEU A 190 -1.76 20.03 10.61
CA LEU A 190 -2.96 20.24 9.81
C LEU A 190 -4.23 19.80 10.54
N PRO A 191 -5.39 20.46 10.29
CA PRO A 191 -6.65 20.11 10.95
C PRO A 191 -7.11 18.68 10.70
N ASN A 192 -6.91 18.16 9.49
CA ASN A 192 -7.34 16.82 9.10
C ASN A 192 -6.39 15.75 9.68
N GLN A 193 -6.96 14.78 10.40
CA GLN A 193 -6.19 13.68 10.99
C GLN A 193 -5.48 12.81 9.95
N MET A 194 -6.12 12.56 8.80
CA MET A 194 -5.51 11.72 7.75
C MET A 194 -4.26 12.38 7.17
N ASP A 195 -4.30 13.71 6.96
CA ASP A 195 -3.13 14.44 6.46
C ASP A 195 -1.96 14.35 7.44
N ARG A 196 -2.22 14.49 8.75
CA ARG A 196 -1.18 14.31 9.78
C ARG A 196 -0.61 12.90 9.80
N GLN A 197 -1.46 11.88 9.63
CA GLN A 197 -1.01 10.48 9.56
C GLN A 197 -0.20 10.20 8.29
N CYS A 198 -0.57 10.79 7.16
CA CYS A 198 0.22 10.75 5.93
C CYS A 198 1.60 11.37 6.15
N ALA A 199 1.67 12.55 6.75
CA ALA A 199 2.95 13.22 7.04
C ALA A 199 3.86 12.37 7.96
N VAL A 200 3.31 11.74 8.99
CA VAL A 200 4.08 10.81 9.84
C VAL A 200 4.59 9.61 9.04
N GLN A 201 3.76 9.04 8.15
CA GLN A 201 4.20 7.92 7.31
C GLN A 201 5.32 8.35 6.36
N ASP A 202 5.23 9.53 5.76
CA ASP A 202 6.27 10.07 4.88
C ASP A 202 7.59 10.27 5.61
N LEU A 203 7.56 10.81 6.85
CA LEU A 203 8.76 10.92 7.69
C LEU A 203 9.34 9.54 8.07
N ILE A 204 8.50 8.53 8.30
CA ILE A 204 8.94 7.15 8.53
C ILE A 204 9.64 6.61 7.28
N ASP A 205 9.05 6.80 6.12
CA ASP A 205 9.53 6.21 4.85
C ASP A 205 10.91 6.76 4.45
N ILE A 206 11.22 8.00 4.84
CA ILE A 206 12.55 8.61 4.64
C ILE A 206 13.51 8.42 5.84
N GLY A 207 13.07 7.78 6.92
CA GLY A 207 13.89 7.54 8.10
C GLY A 207 14.29 8.81 8.85
N ALA A 208 13.49 9.87 8.80
CA ALA A 208 13.76 11.21 9.34
C ALA A 208 13.75 11.25 10.87
N SER A 209 14.66 10.51 11.53
CA SER A 209 14.71 10.37 13.00
C SER A 209 14.97 11.70 13.74
N GLY A 210 15.53 12.72 13.08
CA GLY A 210 15.67 14.06 13.64
C GLY A 210 14.36 14.76 13.98
N PHE A 211 13.21 14.27 13.49
CA PHE A 211 11.88 14.85 13.73
C PHE A 211 11.00 14.05 14.70
N LEU A 212 11.60 13.16 15.52
CA LEU A 212 10.87 12.38 16.53
C LEU A 212 10.10 13.27 17.52
N ALA A 213 10.67 14.41 17.93
CA ALA A 213 10.01 15.36 18.83
C ALA A 213 8.73 15.95 18.19
N SER A 214 8.79 16.29 16.91
CA SER A 214 7.63 16.80 16.17
C SER A 214 6.53 15.72 16.03
N ILE A 215 6.91 14.46 15.83
CA ILE A 215 5.96 13.33 15.79
C ILE A 215 5.35 13.08 17.19
N ALA A 216 6.14 13.18 18.26
CA ALA A 216 5.66 12.99 19.63
C ALA A 216 4.59 14.02 20.01
N SER A 217 4.73 15.26 19.57
CA SER A 217 3.79 16.36 19.82
C SER A 217 2.61 16.43 18.84
N ALA A 218 2.66 15.68 17.74
CA ALA A 218 1.59 15.72 16.74
C ALA A 218 0.25 15.24 17.31
N PRO A 219 -0.90 15.91 17.00
CA PRO A 219 -2.21 15.56 17.51
C PRO A 219 -2.80 14.33 16.76
N ILE A 220 -2.16 13.20 16.93
CA ILE A 220 -2.54 11.86 16.45
C ILE A 220 -2.57 10.87 17.61
N SER A 221 -3.14 9.68 17.42
CA SER A 221 -3.27 8.71 18.50
C SER A 221 -1.90 8.27 19.06
N PRO A 222 -1.77 8.05 20.38
CA PRO A 222 -0.55 7.52 21.00
C PRO A 222 -0.04 6.24 20.31
N ALA A 223 -0.96 5.32 19.99
CA ALA A 223 -0.62 4.07 19.29
C ALA A 223 0.05 4.32 17.92
N PHE A 224 -0.40 5.36 17.19
CA PHE A 224 0.20 5.71 15.89
C PHE A 224 1.59 6.34 16.07
N ARG A 225 1.76 7.24 17.06
CA ARG A 225 3.07 7.81 17.42
C ARG A 225 4.06 6.72 17.82
N MET A 226 3.66 5.79 18.69
CA MET A 226 4.51 4.66 19.10
C MET A 226 4.89 3.75 17.93
N ARG A 227 3.98 3.51 16.98
CA ARG A 227 4.31 2.78 15.76
C ARG A 227 5.38 3.50 14.94
N ALA A 228 5.28 4.83 14.82
CA ALA A 228 6.27 5.64 14.12
C ALA A 228 7.63 5.54 14.78
N PHE A 229 7.71 5.73 16.10
CA PHE A 229 8.95 5.57 16.87
C PHE A 229 9.57 4.18 16.66
N ARG A 230 8.77 3.13 16.79
CA ARG A 230 9.25 1.76 16.60
C ARG A 230 9.82 1.52 15.21
N LYS A 231 9.20 2.10 14.15
CA LYS A 231 9.70 1.95 12.78
C LYS A 231 10.97 2.77 12.54
N MET A 232 11.04 4.00 13.03
CA MET A 232 12.16 4.91 12.79
C MET A 232 13.40 4.54 13.63
N LEU A 233 13.22 4.07 14.85
CA LEU A 233 14.31 3.62 15.71
C LEU A 233 14.78 2.20 15.37
N GLY A 234 13.95 1.43 14.63
CA GLY A 234 14.26 0.06 14.27
C GLY A 234 14.36 -0.86 15.47
N HIS A 235 15.24 -1.85 15.37
CA HIS A 235 15.55 -2.79 16.45
C HIS A 235 16.77 -2.33 17.29
N LYS A 236 16.97 -1.01 17.42
CA LYS A 236 18.02 -0.51 18.31
C LYS A 236 17.71 -0.98 19.73
N ASP A 237 18.70 -1.59 20.40
CA ASP A 237 18.58 -1.92 21.80
C ASP A 237 18.24 -0.65 22.57
N SER A 238 17.29 -0.75 23.51
CA SER A 238 16.90 0.37 24.37
C SER A 238 18.10 1.02 25.11
N ALA A 239 19.15 0.25 25.33
CA ALA A 239 20.41 0.72 25.92
C ALA A 239 21.21 1.67 24.99
N LEU A 240 20.88 1.71 23.69
CA LEU A 240 21.52 2.59 22.71
C LEU A 240 20.69 3.85 22.40
N LEU A 241 19.51 4.00 23.03
CA LEU A 241 18.69 5.19 22.91
C LEU A 241 19.20 6.26 23.87
N ASP A 242 19.34 7.48 23.38
CA ASP A 242 19.70 8.61 24.24
C ASP A 242 18.56 8.98 25.21
N ALA A 243 18.89 9.67 26.28
CA ALA A 243 17.95 10.06 27.33
C ALA A 243 16.80 10.94 26.77
N SER A 244 17.06 11.74 25.73
CA SER A 244 16.05 12.60 25.10
C SER A 244 15.01 11.77 24.34
N THR A 245 15.43 10.75 23.60
CA THR A 245 14.54 9.81 22.89
C THR A 245 13.69 9.00 23.88
N LEU A 246 14.28 8.53 24.99
CA LEU A 246 13.54 7.84 26.07
C LEU A 246 12.47 8.74 26.68
N SER A 247 12.80 10.00 26.99
CA SER A 247 11.84 10.98 27.50
C SER A 247 10.68 11.25 26.54
N LEU A 248 10.96 11.27 25.22
CA LEU A 248 9.89 11.40 24.22
C LEU A 248 8.96 10.18 24.21
N ILE A 249 9.50 8.96 24.32
CA ILE A 249 8.71 7.73 24.40
C ILE A 249 7.80 7.79 25.64
N ASP A 250 8.34 8.14 26.81
CA ASP A 250 7.57 8.26 28.05
C ASP A 250 6.46 9.31 27.95
N SER A 251 6.69 10.40 27.19
CA SER A 251 5.67 11.44 26.98
C SER A 251 4.48 11.00 26.10
N ILE A 252 4.63 9.90 25.36
CA ILE A 252 3.57 9.35 24.49
C ILE A 252 2.68 8.38 25.26
N LEU A 253 3.22 7.69 26.27
CA LEU A 253 2.53 6.71 27.11
C LEU A 253 1.63 7.38 28.13
#